data_4d77049d12b10d45ba35d2b0661690a8
#
_entry.id   4d77049d12b10d45ba35d2b0661690a8
#
_cell.length_a   1.000
_cell.length_b   1.000
_cell.length_c   1.000
_cell.angle_alpha   90.00
_cell.angle_beta   90.00
_cell.angle_gamma   90.00
#
_symmetry.space_group_name_H-M   'P 1'
#
loop_
_entity.id
_entity.type
_entity.pdbx_description
1 polymer ?
#
loop_
_entity_poly.entity_id
_entity_poly.type
_entity_poly.pdbx_seq_one_letter_code
_entity_poly.pdbx_strand_id
1 'polypeptide(L)'
;LSDGNVHSHEQHLYSLMRKAVQDGVKKIRVHVLLDGRDVGEKSAEIYAERLLKVIGELKARGYDVAVASGGGRMTTTMDRYEADWKMVERGWNAHVLAKADLHFPSLTAALRHFREDPDLTDQYFPAFVVDEVGPYEGMKDGDGVIYFNFRGDRGIEISRAFMEADLKEFPRQRVPKVLYAGMMEYDGDLHIPSRYLVSPPAIDDTLSEYLVHLGLRQFACSETQKYGHVTYFWNGNRSGKFDEKLEEYLEIPSDNIPFDLKPWMKACEITEATIARMMNNSFDFARINYPNGDMVGHTGNLEASIVAVSTIDLCVGRLLKAAEASNTILIFTADHGNCDEMFDTNKEGPANWFELPFNTRPKPKTSHTLNPVPFYLFDPKGLSQYRLRTDLKDGSIANIPGTVLTLIGLKPKESYLPSLVELI
;
A
#
# COMPACT_ATOMS: atom_id res chain seq x y z
N LEU A 1 7.67 -11.14 3.38
CA LEU A 1 7.53 -12.28 4.30
C LEU A 1 7.27 -11.76 5.70
N SER A 2 6.01 -11.75 6.16
CA SER A 2 5.60 -11.34 7.51
C SER A 2 4.14 -11.74 7.79
N ASP A 3 3.65 -11.41 8.97
CA ASP A 3 2.24 -11.46 9.35
C ASP A 3 1.56 -10.07 9.36
N GLY A 4 2.20 -9.06 8.76
CA GLY A 4 1.70 -7.69 8.69
C GLY A 4 0.41 -7.50 7.89
N ASN A 5 0.06 -8.47 7.04
CA ASN A 5 -1.22 -8.56 6.32
C ASN A 5 -1.58 -7.34 5.45
N VAL A 6 -0.57 -6.60 4.96
CA VAL A 6 -0.76 -5.45 4.06
C VAL A 6 -0.59 -5.85 2.59
N HIS A 7 0.48 -6.57 2.27
CA HIS A 7 0.75 -7.06 0.90
C HIS A 7 0.54 -8.57 0.78
N SER A 8 0.88 -9.31 1.82
CA SER A 8 0.80 -10.76 1.91
C SER A 8 0.70 -11.18 3.37
N HIS A 9 0.48 -12.46 3.61
CA HIS A 9 0.55 -13.05 4.94
C HIS A 9 1.30 -14.37 4.87
N GLU A 10 2.26 -14.59 5.79
CA GLU A 10 3.13 -15.78 5.80
C GLU A 10 2.35 -17.11 5.79
N GLN A 11 1.17 -17.18 6.42
CA GLN A 11 0.33 -18.38 6.43
C GLN A 11 -0.18 -18.76 5.04
N HIS A 12 -0.37 -17.80 4.14
CA HIS A 12 -0.74 -18.10 2.76
C HIS A 12 0.42 -18.81 2.05
N LEU A 13 1.66 -18.35 2.24
CA LEU A 13 2.85 -19.04 1.71
C LEU A 13 2.92 -20.49 2.23
N TYR A 14 2.78 -20.67 3.55
CA TYR A 14 2.86 -22.01 4.16
C TYR A 14 1.76 -22.94 3.64
N SER A 15 0.56 -22.43 3.45
CA SER A 15 -0.57 -23.18 2.87
C SER A 15 -0.31 -23.54 1.41
N LEU A 16 0.21 -22.62 0.59
CA LEU A 16 0.59 -22.86 -0.80
C LEU A 16 1.68 -23.95 -0.89
N MET A 17 2.73 -23.86 -0.07
CA MET A 17 3.80 -24.86 -0.05
C MET A 17 3.27 -26.25 0.30
N ARG A 18 2.42 -26.37 1.33
CA ARG A 18 1.81 -27.66 1.73
C ARG A 18 0.88 -28.19 0.65
N LYS A 19 0.07 -27.33 0.03
CA LYS A 19 -0.84 -27.73 -1.06
C LYS A 19 -0.06 -28.17 -2.29
N ALA A 20 0.96 -27.44 -2.71
CA ALA A 20 1.82 -27.83 -3.84
C ALA A 20 2.41 -29.23 -3.65
N VAL A 21 2.92 -29.52 -2.45
CA VAL A 21 3.45 -30.86 -2.11
C VAL A 21 2.36 -31.93 -2.14
N GLN A 22 1.15 -31.66 -1.65
CA GLN A 22 0.01 -32.59 -1.73
C GLN A 22 -0.37 -32.88 -3.19
N ASP A 23 -0.25 -31.89 -4.07
CA ASP A 23 -0.54 -32.03 -5.50
C ASP A 23 0.62 -32.63 -6.31
N GLY A 24 1.68 -33.06 -5.63
CA GLY A 24 2.77 -33.81 -6.23
C GLY A 24 4.00 -33.02 -6.66
N VAL A 25 4.06 -31.72 -6.35
CA VAL A 25 5.26 -30.90 -6.59
C VAL A 25 6.41 -31.41 -5.71
N LYS A 26 7.55 -31.73 -6.33
CA LYS A 26 8.72 -32.31 -5.65
C LYS A 26 9.75 -31.27 -5.22
N LYS A 27 9.81 -30.14 -5.92
CA LYS A 27 10.81 -29.10 -5.73
C LYS A 27 10.15 -27.74 -5.56
N ILE A 28 10.46 -27.02 -4.47
CA ILE A 28 9.97 -25.68 -4.20
C ILE A 28 11.16 -24.76 -3.87
N ARG A 29 11.22 -23.61 -4.49
CA ARG A 29 12.18 -22.54 -4.19
C ARG A 29 11.42 -21.31 -3.72
N VAL A 30 11.77 -20.80 -2.54
CA VAL A 30 11.14 -19.62 -1.94
C VAL A 30 12.05 -18.41 -2.13
N HIS A 31 11.51 -17.34 -2.68
CA HIS A 31 12.16 -16.05 -2.81
C HIS A 31 11.57 -15.12 -1.76
N VAL A 32 12.36 -14.70 -0.78
CA VAL A 32 11.86 -13.93 0.37
C VAL A 32 12.02 -12.44 0.14
N LEU A 33 10.93 -11.69 0.24
CA LEU A 33 10.95 -10.24 0.31
C LEU A 33 10.64 -9.86 1.75
N LEU A 34 11.64 -9.27 2.42
CA LEU A 34 11.57 -8.94 3.83
C LEU A 34 10.81 -7.63 4.05
N ASP A 35 10.00 -7.60 5.08
CA ASP A 35 9.07 -6.50 5.36
C ASP A 35 9.75 -5.35 6.13
N GLY A 36 9.76 -5.39 7.45
CA GLY A 36 10.33 -4.34 8.30
C GLY A 36 9.65 -2.97 8.17
N ARG A 37 8.46 -2.92 7.58
CA ARG A 37 7.64 -1.71 7.42
C ARG A 37 6.26 -1.88 8.04
N ASP A 38 5.57 -2.96 7.70
CA ASP A 38 4.22 -3.26 8.22
C ASP A 38 4.30 -4.12 9.49
N VAL A 39 5.51 -4.45 9.91
CA VAL A 39 5.91 -5.12 11.15
C VAL A 39 7.18 -4.47 11.70
N GLY A 40 7.68 -4.94 12.84
CA GLY A 40 8.90 -4.40 13.43
C GLY A 40 10.06 -4.32 12.41
N GLU A 41 10.75 -3.18 12.36
CA GLU A 41 11.78 -2.86 11.35
C GLU A 41 12.96 -3.85 11.30
N LYS A 42 13.19 -4.61 12.39
CA LYS A 42 14.24 -5.63 12.58
C LYS A 42 13.65 -6.92 13.14
N SER A 43 12.63 -7.46 12.47
CA SER A 43 11.87 -8.65 12.91
C SER A 43 12.00 -9.83 11.95
N ALA A 44 12.85 -9.72 10.91
CA ALA A 44 12.99 -10.74 9.85
C ALA A 44 13.35 -12.13 10.39
N GLU A 45 14.11 -12.21 11.49
CA GLU A 45 14.50 -13.48 12.11
C GLU A 45 13.30 -14.28 12.58
N ILE A 46 12.26 -13.64 13.11
CA ILE A 46 11.03 -14.28 13.59
C ILE A 46 10.35 -15.03 12.43
N TYR A 47 10.20 -14.33 11.31
CA TYR A 47 9.54 -14.88 10.12
C TYR A 47 10.40 -15.90 9.38
N ALA A 48 11.72 -15.66 9.34
CA ALA A 48 12.68 -16.62 8.80
C ALA A 48 12.66 -17.93 9.58
N GLU A 49 12.66 -17.90 10.91
CA GLU A 49 12.58 -19.10 11.76
C GLU A 49 11.31 -19.89 11.49
N ARG A 50 10.15 -19.21 11.41
CA ARG A 50 8.86 -19.84 11.11
C ARG A 50 8.86 -20.49 9.73
N LEU A 51 9.39 -19.81 8.69
CA LEU A 51 9.53 -20.35 7.34
C LEU A 51 10.44 -21.57 7.33
N LEU A 52 11.62 -21.48 7.95
CA LEU A 52 12.60 -22.57 7.99
C LEU A 52 12.06 -23.79 8.72
N LYS A 53 11.21 -23.63 9.74
CA LYS A 53 10.48 -24.74 10.37
C LYS A 53 9.59 -25.46 9.37
N VAL A 54 8.78 -24.73 8.58
CA VAL A 54 7.92 -25.34 7.55
C VAL A 54 8.75 -26.03 6.47
N ILE A 55 9.86 -25.43 6.04
CA ILE A 55 10.79 -26.05 5.09
C ILE A 55 11.35 -27.35 5.67
N GLY A 56 11.76 -27.35 6.93
CA GLY A 56 12.26 -28.55 7.62
C GLY A 56 11.22 -29.68 7.70
N GLU A 57 9.96 -29.34 8.00
CA GLU A 57 8.84 -30.31 7.99
C GLU A 57 8.67 -30.97 6.61
N LEU A 58 8.77 -30.19 5.53
CA LEU A 58 8.64 -30.70 4.16
C LEU A 58 9.87 -31.50 3.72
N LYS A 59 11.09 -31.06 4.06
CA LYS A 59 12.32 -31.82 3.81
C LYS A 59 12.30 -33.19 4.50
N ALA A 60 11.84 -33.27 5.74
CA ALA A 60 11.72 -34.51 6.48
C ALA A 60 10.75 -35.51 5.81
N ARG A 61 9.83 -35.02 4.98
CA ARG A 61 8.92 -35.82 4.15
C ARG A 61 9.49 -36.19 2.77
N GLY A 62 10.75 -35.84 2.49
CA GLY A 62 11.46 -36.18 1.25
C GLY A 62 11.28 -35.20 0.10
N TYR A 63 10.81 -33.98 0.37
CA TYR A 63 10.67 -32.91 -0.66
C TYR A 63 11.89 -32.00 -0.72
N ASP A 64 12.25 -31.58 -1.93
CA ASP A 64 13.34 -30.61 -2.15
C ASP A 64 12.80 -29.17 -2.02
N VAL A 65 12.88 -28.62 -0.83
CA VAL A 65 12.37 -27.28 -0.50
C VAL A 65 13.46 -26.44 0.10
N ALA A 66 13.72 -25.24 -0.44
CA ALA A 66 14.74 -24.33 0.06
C ALA A 66 14.40 -22.86 -0.23
N VAL A 67 15.00 -21.96 0.54
CA VAL A 67 15.09 -20.55 0.15
C VAL A 67 16.12 -20.42 -0.98
N ALA A 68 15.83 -19.64 -2.02
CA ALA A 68 16.69 -19.49 -3.18
C ALA A 68 17.27 -18.07 -3.32
N SER A 69 16.55 -17.05 -2.89
CA SER A 69 17.04 -15.67 -2.93
C SER A 69 16.15 -14.77 -2.04
N GLY A 70 16.58 -13.54 -1.86
CA GLY A 70 15.79 -12.58 -1.10
C GLY A 70 16.27 -11.14 -1.27
N GLY A 71 15.69 -10.26 -0.46
CA GLY A 71 16.01 -8.85 -0.33
C GLY A 71 14.93 -8.11 0.44
N GLY A 72 15.18 -6.85 0.78
CA GLY A 72 14.20 -5.98 1.41
C GLY A 72 13.18 -5.46 0.39
N ARG A 73 11.94 -5.30 0.83
CA ARG A 73 10.83 -4.84 -0.04
C ARG A 73 11.02 -3.46 -0.66
N MET A 74 11.93 -2.63 -0.13
CA MET A 74 12.22 -1.28 -0.62
C MET A 74 13.47 -1.22 -1.51
N THR A 75 14.09 -2.36 -1.77
CA THR A 75 15.29 -2.45 -2.62
C THR A 75 15.13 -3.46 -3.74
N THR A 76 14.19 -4.40 -3.60
CA THR A 76 14.11 -5.61 -4.42
C THR A 76 12.67 -5.89 -4.81
N THR A 77 12.38 -5.99 -6.10
CA THR A 77 11.11 -6.46 -6.71
C THR A 77 9.91 -5.54 -6.53
N MET A 78 9.67 -5.03 -5.32
CA MET A 78 8.39 -4.45 -4.91
C MET A 78 8.31 -2.94 -5.20
N ASP A 79 8.69 -2.50 -6.38
CA ASP A 79 8.35 -1.13 -6.83
C ASP A 79 6.85 -0.96 -7.06
N ARG A 80 6.41 0.28 -7.17
CA ARG A 80 5.02 0.64 -7.49
C ARG A 80 4.97 1.93 -8.26
N TYR A 81 3.98 2.04 -9.13
CA TYR A 81 3.71 3.24 -9.92
C TYR A 81 4.87 3.62 -10.85
N GLU A 82 5.68 2.63 -11.24
CA GLU A 82 6.83 2.80 -12.14
C GLU A 82 7.88 3.80 -11.63
N ALA A 83 8.00 3.92 -10.29
CA ALA A 83 8.87 4.90 -9.66
C ALA A 83 10.36 4.52 -9.75
N ASP A 84 10.69 3.23 -9.61
CA ASP A 84 12.07 2.72 -9.71
C ASP A 84 12.12 1.31 -10.32
N TRP A 85 12.04 1.20 -11.62
CA TRP A 85 12.21 -0.07 -12.34
C TRP A 85 13.53 -0.81 -12.05
N LYS A 86 14.57 -0.11 -11.57
CA LYS A 86 15.81 -0.76 -11.12
C LYS A 86 15.60 -1.65 -9.89
N MET A 87 14.59 -1.36 -9.08
CA MET A 87 14.19 -2.22 -7.97
C MET A 87 13.66 -3.56 -8.50
N VAL A 88 12.83 -3.51 -9.55
CA VAL A 88 12.30 -4.70 -10.22
C VAL A 88 13.41 -5.47 -10.92
N GLU A 89 14.35 -4.77 -11.59
CA GLU A 89 15.52 -5.37 -12.23
C GLU A 89 16.40 -6.11 -11.22
N ARG A 90 16.68 -5.52 -10.04
CA ARG A 90 17.42 -6.21 -8.96
C ARG A 90 16.76 -7.50 -8.53
N GLY A 91 15.41 -7.46 -8.37
CA GLY A 91 14.63 -8.66 -8.07
C GLY A 91 14.67 -9.68 -9.19
N TRP A 92 14.51 -9.25 -10.44
CA TRP A 92 14.64 -10.14 -11.61
C TRP A 92 15.99 -10.84 -11.64
N ASN A 93 17.08 -10.09 -11.47
CA ASN A 93 18.43 -10.63 -11.46
C ASN A 93 18.63 -11.67 -10.35
N ALA A 94 18.21 -11.38 -9.12
CA ALA A 94 18.36 -12.31 -7.99
C ALA A 94 17.46 -13.54 -8.11
N HIS A 95 16.17 -13.34 -8.43
CA HIS A 95 15.19 -14.43 -8.40
C HIS A 95 15.22 -15.29 -9.67
N VAL A 96 15.29 -14.65 -10.84
CA VAL A 96 15.16 -15.33 -12.13
C VAL A 96 16.52 -15.78 -12.66
N LEU A 97 17.57 -14.96 -12.49
CA LEU A 97 18.90 -15.23 -13.05
C LEU A 97 19.90 -15.78 -12.03
N ALA A 98 19.56 -15.84 -10.75
CA ALA A 98 20.45 -16.16 -9.64
C ALA A 98 21.69 -15.25 -9.59
N LYS A 99 21.51 -13.97 -9.89
CA LYS A 99 22.58 -12.96 -9.95
C LYS A 99 22.34 -11.90 -8.88
N ALA A 100 23.22 -11.86 -7.91
CA ALA A 100 23.34 -10.79 -6.92
C ALA A 100 24.81 -10.64 -6.51
N ASP A 101 25.17 -9.50 -5.94
CA ASP A 101 26.52 -9.29 -5.43
C ASP A 101 26.80 -10.13 -4.18
N LEU A 102 25.74 -10.54 -3.47
CA LEU A 102 25.82 -11.27 -2.22
C LEU A 102 25.22 -12.67 -2.37
N HIS A 103 26.02 -13.68 -2.01
CA HIS A 103 25.64 -15.07 -1.96
C HIS A 103 25.87 -15.64 -0.56
N PHE A 104 24.88 -16.39 -0.05
CA PHE A 104 24.92 -16.94 1.30
C PHE A 104 24.61 -18.44 1.31
N PRO A 105 25.21 -19.23 2.23
CA PRO A 105 24.92 -20.65 2.35
C PRO A 105 23.54 -20.93 2.99
N SER A 106 22.88 -19.93 3.58
CA SER A 106 21.54 -20.06 4.17
C SER A 106 20.92 -18.69 4.38
N LEU A 107 19.57 -18.64 4.51
CA LEU A 107 18.84 -17.44 4.91
C LEU A 107 19.34 -16.88 6.26
N THR A 108 19.59 -17.76 7.22
CA THR A 108 20.12 -17.35 8.55
C THR A 108 21.50 -16.68 8.43
N ALA A 109 22.36 -17.16 7.52
CA ALA A 109 23.67 -16.55 7.28
C ALA A 109 23.50 -15.15 6.66
N ALA A 110 22.56 -14.96 5.74
CA ALA A 110 22.25 -13.66 5.15
C ALA A 110 21.78 -12.66 6.22
N LEU A 111 20.78 -13.06 7.04
CA LEU A 111 20.26 -12.18 8.10
C LEU A 111 21.36 -11.79 9.09
N ARG A 112 22.19 -12.75 9.51
CA ARG A 112 23.32 -12.46 10.42
C ARG A 112 24.29 -11.42 9.82
N HIS A 113 24.64 -11.57 8.55
CA HIS A 113 25.50 -10.61 7.86
C HIS A 113 24.90 -9.20 7.84
N PHE A 114 23.63 -9.07 7.49
CA PHE A 114 22.99 -7.76 7.44
C PHE A 114 22.81 -7.11 8.82
N ARG A 115 22.73 -7.90 9.90
CA ARG A 115 22.70 -7.39 11.28
C ARG A 115 24.05 -6.86 11.78
N GLU A 116 25.15 -7.05 11.06
CA GLU A 116 26.44 -6.43 11.34
C GLU A 116 26.36 -4.90 11.19
N ASP A 117 25.45 -4.41 10.34
CA ASP A 117 25.09 -2.99 10.24
C ASP A 117 23.90 -2.69 11.16
N PRO A 118 24.11 -1.95 12.27
CA PRO A 118 23.04 -1.66 13.24
C PRO A 118 21.97 -0.69 12.70
N ASP A 119 22.26 0.05 11.62
CA ASP A 119 21.36 1.03 11.05
C ASP A 119 20.50 0.44 9.92
N LEU A 120 20.89 -0.72 9.38
CA LEU A 120 20.19 -1.36 8.29
C LEU A 120 18.92 -2.09 8.78
N THR A 121 17.76 -1.67 8.28
CA THR A 121 16.46 -2.31 8.58
C THR A 121 16.08 -3.33 7.51
N ASP A 122 15.19 -4.27 7.84
CA ASP A 122 14.81 -5.40 6.99
C ASP A 122 14.33 -4.98 5.61
N GLN A 123 13.55 -3.91 5.54
CA GLN A 123 12.98 -3.42 4.28
C GLN A 123 14.03 -2.93 3.27
N TYR A 124 15.24 -2.59 3.73
CA TYR A 124 16.33 -2.07 2.90
C TYR A 124 17.47 -3.06 2.65
N PHE A 125 17.32 -4.32 3.08
CA PHE A 125 18.36 -5.32 2.77
C PHE A 125 18.60 -5.41 1.27
N PRO A 126 19.86 -5.41 0.82
CA PRO A 126 20.21 -5.64 -0.58
C PRO A 126 19.68 -6.99 -1.08
N ALA A 127 19.50 -7.10 -2.40
CA ALA A 127 19.16 -8.38 -3.03
C ALA A 127 20.31 -9.39 -2.83
N PHE A 128 19.94 -10.64 -2.54
CA PHE A 128 20.89 -11.74 -2.30
C PHE A 128 20.40 -13.07 -2.85
N VAL A 129 21.34 -14.00 -3.07
CA VAL A 129 21.09 -15.38 -3.47
C VAL A 129 21.42 -16.31 -2.30
N VAL A 130 20.71 -17.42 -2.18
CA VAL A 130 20.94 -18.48 -1.18
C VAL A 130 21.28 -19.78 -1.87
N ASP A 131 22.45 -20.34 -1.57
CA ASP A 131 23.01 -21.55 -2.17
C ASP A 131 22.96 -22.76 -1.21
N GLU A 132 21.88 -22.89 -0.39
CA GLU A 132 21.74 -23.90 0.67
C GLU A 132 21.79 -25.36 0.17
N VAL A 133 21.26 -25.62 -1.02
CA VAL A 133 21.20 -26.97 -1.61
C VAL A 133 22.09 -27.10 -2.86
N GLY A 134 23.22 -26.41 -2.85
CA GLY A 134 24.08 -26.17 -4.00
C GLY A 134 23.76 -24.82 -4.68
N PRO A 135 24.58 -24.40 -5.67
CA PRO A 135 24.39 -23.14 -6.34
C PRO A 135 22.96 -23.02 -6.90
N TYR A 136 22.26 -21.92 -6.55
CA TYR A 136 20.99 -21.63 -7.18
C TYR A 136 21.22 -21.19 -8.62
N GLU A 137 20.63 -21.89 -9.57
CA GLU A 137 20.87 -21.65 -11.01
C GLU A 137 19.82 -20.76 -11.69
N GLY A 138 18.92 -20.17 -10.91
CA GLY A 138 17.79 -19.37 -11.40
C GLY A 138 16.61 -20.22 -11.89
N MET A 139 15.55 -19.54 -12.29
CA MET A 139 14.34 -20.15 -12.82
C MET A 139 14.60 -20.80 -14.19
N LYS A 140 13.94 -21.90 -14.49
CA LYS A 140 14.11 -22.67 -15.73
C LYS A 140 12.83 -22.66 -16.54
N ASP A 141 12.94 -22.98 -17.83
CA ASP A 141 11.78 -23.24 -18.66
C ASP A 141 10.96 -24.39 -18.08
N GLY A 142 9.66 -24.23 -18.02
CA GLY A 142 8.72 -25.20 -17.44
C GLY A 142 8.47 -25.04 -15.94
N ASP A 143 9.17 -24.13 -15.24
CA ASP A 143 8.87 -23.85 -13.84
C ASP A 143 7.50 -23.14 -13.69
N GLY A 144 6.85 -23.41 -12.54
CA GLY A 144 5.71 -22.61 -12.07
C GLY A 144 6.18 -21.51 -11.11
N VAL A 145 5.70 -20.30 -11.30
CA VAL A 145 6.01 -19.14 -10.45
C VAL A 145 4.72 -18.56 -9.89
N ILE A 146 4.62 -18.46 -8.57
CA ILE A 146 3.51 -17.81 -7.88
C ILE A 146 4.03 -16.61 -7.12
N TYR A 147 3.52 -15.42 -7.46
CA TYR A 147 3.74 -14.21 -6.68
C TYR A 147 2.63 -14.10 -5.63
N PHE A 148 2.94 -14.35 -4.37
CA PHE A 148 1.90 -14.58 -3.35
C PHE A 148 1.41 -13.31 -2.62
N ASN A 149 1.66 -12.13 -3.17
CA ASN A 149 1.02 -10.90 -2.73
C ASN A 149 -0.46 -10.90 -3.16
N PHE A 150 -1.34 -10.51 -2.26
CA PHE A 150 -2.75 -10.28 -2.60
C PHE A 150 -3.03 -8.80 -2.93
N ARG A 151 -2.23 -7.85 -2.44
CA ARG A 151 -2.31 -6.44 -2.81
C ARG A 151 -1.54 -6.20 -4.11
N GLY A 152 -2.21 -5.51 -5.07
CA GLY A 152 -1.72 -5.39 -6.45
C GLY A 152 -0.64 -4.34 -6.66
N ASP A 153 -0.69 -3.20 -5.96
CA ASP A 153 0.13 -2.00 -6.24
C ASP A 153 1.64 -2.26 -6.38
N ARG A 154 2.17 -3.27 -5.70
CA ARG A 154 3.59 -3.70 -5.78
C ARG A 154 3.78 -5.05 -6.49
N GLY A 155 2.77 -5.52 -7.19
CA GLY A 155 2.79 -6.77 -7.94
C GLY A 155 2.69 -6.58 -9.46
N ILE A 156 2.24 -5.42 -9.92
CA ILE A 156 2.00 -5.13 -11.34
C ILE A 156 3.29 -5.20 -12.14
N GLU A 157 4.33 -4.49 -11.73
CA GLU A 157 5.57 -4.35 -12.50
C GLU A 157 6.35 -5.66 -12.64
N ILE A 158 6.47 -6.45 -11.56
CA ILE A 158 7.09 -7.78 -11.67
C ILE A 158 6.23 -8.74 -12.52
N SER A 159 4.91 -8.60 -12.46
CA SER A 159 4.01 -9.38 -13.33
C SER A 159 4.21 -9.00 -14.80
N ARG A 160 4.31 -7.72 -15.13
CA ARG A 160 4.68 -7.23 -16.45
C ARG A 160 6.03 -7.81 -16.89
N ALA A 161 7.02 -7.83 -16.00
CA ALA A 161 8.33 -8.40 -16.31
C ALA A 161 8.26 -9.91 -16.67
N PHE A 162 7.31 -10.68 -16.14
CA PHE A 162 7.11 -12.08 -16.52
C PHE A 162 6.25 -12.25 -17.79
N MET A 163 5.31 -11.34 -18.05
CA MET A 163 4.27 -11.49 -19.08
C MET A 163 4.63 -10.80 -20.39
N GLU A 164 5.22 -9.61 -20.34
CA GLU A 164 5.52 -8.83 -21.54
C GLU A 164 6.73 -9.39 -22.27
N ALA A 165 6.54 -9.76 -23.54
CA ALA A 165 7.65 -10.26 -24.36
C ALA A 165 8.72 -9.19 -24.61
N ASP A 166 8.29 -7.93 -24.79
CA ASP A 166 9.11 -6.79 -25.18
C ASP A 166 9.09 -5.67 -24.12
N LEU A 167 9.38 -6.04 -22.87
CA LEU A 167 9.54 -5.07 -21.78
C LEU A 167 10.68 -4.11 -22.10
N LYS A 168 10.43 -2.80 -21.97
CA LYS A 168 11.41 -1.74 -22.33
C LYS A 168 12.12 -1.15 -21.12
N GLU A 169 11.56 -1.29 -19.95
CA GLU A 169 11.95 -0.61 -18.73
C GLU A 169 13.33 -1.04 -18.20
N PHE A 170 13.69 -2.31 -18.43
CA PHE A 170 15.05 -2.82 -18.16
C PHE A 170 15.41 -4.03 -19.03
N PRO A 171 16.73 -4.28 -19.31
CA PRO A 171 17.16 -5.40 -20.13
C PRO A 171 17.07 -6.72 -19.35
N ARG A 172 16.24 -7.64 -19.81
CA ARG A 172 16.20 -9.02 -19.30
C ARG A 172 17.13 -9.92 -20.08
N GLN A 173 18.27 -10.28 -19.49
CA GLN A 173 19.29 -11.15 -20.16
C GLN A 173 18.70 -12.51 -20.57
N ARG A 174 17.72 -13.01 -19.84
CA ARG A 174 16.98 -14.24 -20.11
C ARG A 174 15.56 -14.10 -19.59
N VAL A 175 14.60 -14.55 -20.36
CA VAL A 175 13.18 -14.67 -19.99
C VAL A 175 12.80 -16.15 -20.06
N PRO A 176 12.77 -16.87 -18.92
CA PRO A 176 12.40 -18.27 -18.93
C PRO A 176 10.91 -18.44 -19.25
N LYS A 177 10.58 -19.51 -19.94
CA LYS A 177 9.18 -19.86 -20.25
C LYS A 177 8.54 -20.51 -19.04
N VAL A 178 8.11 -19.71 -18.08
CA VAL A 178 7.47 -20.16 -16.84
C VAL A 178 5.94 -20.07 -16.93
N LEU A 179 5.24 -20.83 -16.08
CA LEU A 179 3.84 -20.59 -15.78
C LEU A 179 3.76 -19.58 -14.63
N TYR A 180 3.55 -18.32 -14.96
CA TYR A 180 3.44 -17.25 -13.96
C TYR A 180 1.99 -17.04 -13.52
N ALA A 181 1.76 -16.88 -12.20
CA ALA A 181 0.48 -16.51 -11.63
C ALA A 181 0.66 -15.59 -10.43
N GLY A 182 -0.23 -14.61 -10.27
CA GLY A 182 -0.39 -13.84 -9.04
C GLY A 182 -1.32 -14.52 -8.04
N MET A 183 -1.38 -14.04 -6.81
CA MET A 183 -2.46 -14.43 -5.89
C MET A 183 -3.80 -13.89 -6.39
N MET A 184 -3.80 -12.66 -6.91
CA MET A 184 -4.96 -11.94 -7.42
C MET A 184 -4.63 -11.39 -8.83
N GLU A 185 -5.64 -10.96 -9.56
CA GLU A 185 -5.49 -10.03 -10.67
C GLU A 185 -5.17 -8.65 -10.10
N TYR A 186 -4.01 -8.10 -10.42
CA TYR A 186 -3.51 -6.85 -9.84
C TYR A 186 -3.96 -5.62 -10.60
N ASP A 187 -4.23 -5.79 -11.89
CA ASP A 187 -4.81 -4.78 -12.77
C ASP A 187 -5.86 -5.45 -13.64
N GLY A 188 -7.13 -5.10 -13.41
CA GLY A 188 -8.27 -5.69 -14.11
C GLY A 188 -8.47 -5.15 -15.53
N ASP A 189 -7.96 -3.95 -15.85
CA ASP A 189 -8.10 -3.36 -17.18
C ASP A 189 -7.05 -3.94 -18.13
N LEU A 190 -5.82 -4.13 -17.64
CA LEU A 190 -4.73 -4.71 -18.40
C LEU A 190 -4.62 -6.24 -18.25
N HIS A 191 -5.49 -6.85 -17.43
CA HIS A 191 -5.45 -8.28 -17.11
C HIS A 191 -4.08 -8.75 -16.61
N ILE A 192 -3.52 -8.01 -15.61
CA ILE A 192 -2.20 -8.29 -15.03
C ILE A 192 -2.35 -8.86 -13.61
N PRO A 193 -1.83 -10.07 -13.33
CA PRO A 193 -1.40 -11.05 -14.34
C PRO A 193 -2.59 -11.76 -14.97
N SER A 194 -2.41 -12.32 -16.16
CA SER A 194 -3.44 -13.08 -16.88
C SER A 194 -3.85 -14.39 -16.21
N ARG A 195 -3.08 -14.85 -15.20
CA ARG A 195 -3.40 -16.00 -14.37
C ARG A 195 -3.25 -15.63 -12.91
N TYR A 196 -4.24 -15.99 -12.11
CA TYR A 196 -4.25 -15.74 -10.66
C TYR A 196 -4.98 -16.85 -9.92
N LEU A 197 -4.68 -16.99 -8.63
CA LEU A 197 -5.22 -18.07 -7.80
C LEU A 197 -6.59 -17.73 -7.22
N VAL A 198 -6.84 -16.47 -6.94
CA VAL A 198 -8.08 -15.99 -6.33
C VAL A 198 -8.60 -14.81 -7.15
N SER A 199 -9.85 -14.88 -7.57
CA SER A 199 -10.49 -13.74 -8.23
C SER A 199 -10.60 -12.57 -7.26
N PRO A 200 -10.32 -11.34 -7.69
CA PRO A 200 -10.63 -10.17 -6.89
C PRO A 200 -12.08 -10.20 -6.43
N PRO A 201 -12.39 -9.79 -5.20
CA PRO A 201 -13.79 -9.63 -4.83
C PRO A 201 -14.45 -8.63 -5.79
N ALA A 202 -15.56 -9.01 -6.38
CA ALA A 202 -16.38 -8.07 -7.12
C ALA A 202 -16.97 -7.07 -6.10
N ILE A 203 -16.48 -5.84 -6.13
CA ILE A 203 -17.00 -4.74 -5.32
C ILE A 203 -17.78 -3.84 -6.26
N ASP A 204 -19.05 -4.18 -6.41
CA ASP A 204 -20.00 -3.42 -7.20
C ASP A 204 -20.68 -2.34 -6.33
N ASP A 205 -21.42 -1.47 -6.95
CA ASP A 205 -22.19 -0.42 -6.27
C ASP A 205 -21.31 0.56 -5.48
N THR A 206 -20.12 0.87 -5.98
CA THR A 206 -19.27 1.90 -5.37
C THR A 206 -19.94 3.28 -5.47
N LEU A 207 -19.52 4.22 -4.61
CA LEU A 207 -20.07 5.57 -4.64
C LEU A 207 -19.85 6.23 -6.01
N SER A 208 -18.68 6.11 -6.60
CA SER A 208 -18.39 6.70 -7.92
C SER A 208 -19.26 6.14 -9.01
N GLU A 209 -19.45 4.83 -9.06
CA GLU A 209 -20.35 4.18 -10.01
C GLU A 209 -21.78 4.72 -9.88
N TYR A 210 -22.27 4.83 -8.65
CA TYR A 210 -23.63 5.34 -8.41
C TYR A 210 -23.77 6.80 -8.83
N LEU A 211 -22.78 7.65 -8.54
CA LEU A 211 -22.80 9.06 -8.94
C LEU A 211 -22.73 9.22 -10.47
N VAL A 212 -21.96 8.37 -11.17
CA VAL A 212 -21.93 8.34 -12.64
C VAL A 212 -23.31 7.97 -13.22
N HIS A 213 -23.97 6.95 -12.66
CA HIS A 213 -25.33 6.59 -13.10
C HIS A 213 -26.36 7.71 -12.93
N LEU A 214 -26.10 8.63 -11.99
CA LEU A 214 -26.94 9.83 -11.79
C LEU A 214 -26.48 11.03 -12.64
N GLY A 215 -25.45 10.87 -13.46
CA GLY A 215 -24.92 11.93 -14.33
C GLY A 215 -24.10 12.99 -13.59
N LEU A 216 -23.64 12.71 -12.37
CA LEU A 216 -22.89 13.65 -11.52
C LEU A 216 -21.39 13.62 -11.86
N ARG A 217 -20.83 14.84 -12.00
CA ARG A 217 -19.40 15.02 -12.31
C ARG A 217 -18.55 14.78 -11.07
N GLN A 218 -17.42 14.11 -11.25
CA GLN A 218 -16.52 13.77 -10.16
C GLN A 218 -15.10 14.24 -10.45
N PHE A 219 -14.38 14.61 -9.39
CA PHE A 219 -12.96 14.91 -9.42
C PHE A 219 -12.20 14.06 -8.40
N ALA A 220 -11.11 13.42 -8.82
CA ALA A 220 -10.20 12.69 -7.95
C ALA A 220 -8.78 13.23 -8.11
N CYS A 221 -8.09 13.53 -6.99
CA CYS A 221 -6.73 14.02 -7.03
C CYS A 221 -5.91 13.52 -5.84
N SER A 222 -4.70 13.08 -6.14
CA SER A 222 -3.66 12.85 -5.16
C SER A 222 -2.29 12.89 -5.85
N GLU A 223 -1.23 12.88 -5.07
CA GLU A 223 0.09 12.58 -5.64
C GLU A 223 0.27 11.08 -5.84
N THR A 224 1.28 10.68 -6.64
CA THR A 224 1.56 9.31 -7.08
C THR A 224 1.41 8.27 -5.97
N GLN A 225 1.90 8.57 -4.75
CA GLN A 225 1.93 7.61 -3.64
C GLN A 225 0.53 7.14 -3.17
N LYS A 226 -0.50 7.96 -3.35
CA LYS A 226 -1.89 7.67 -2.95
C LYS A 226 -2.91 7.88 -4.08
N TYR A 227 -2.44 8.02 -5.33
CA TYR A 227 -3.33 8.14 -6.49
C TYR A 227 -4.27 6.93 -6.62
N GLY A 228 -3.74 5.73 -6.50
CA GLY A 228 -4.54 4.51 -6.50
C GLY A 228 -5.60 4.44 -5.39
N HIS A 229 -5.40 5.15 -4.25
CA HIS A 229 -6.38 5.18 -3.16
C HIS A 229 -7.61 6.03 -3.49
N VAL A 230 -7.46 7.05 -4.31
CA VAL A 230 -8.58 7.90 -4.77
C VAL A 230 -9.15 7.46 -6.12
N THR A 231 -8.59 6.43 -6.75
CA THR A 231 -9.02 5.89 -8.05
C THR A 231 -9.30 4.39 -7.94
N TYR A 232 -8.31 3.55 -8.10
CA TYR A 232 -8.42 2.09 -8.14
C TYR A 232 -9.13 1.49 -6.93
N PHE A 233 -8.62 1.73 -5.71
CA PHE A 233 -9.23 1.16 -4.49
C PHE A 233 -10.59 1.77 -4.18
N TRP A 234 -10.74 3.06 -4.43
CA TRP A 234 -12.03 3.75 -4.29
C TRP A 234 -13.10 3.18 -5.23
N ASN A 235 -12.70 2.77 -6.42
CA ASN A 235 -13.59 2.17 -7.42
C ASN A 235 -13.80 0.66 -7.23
N GLY A 236 -13.46 0.12 -6.06
CA GLY A 236 -13.66 -1.30 -5.76
C GLY A 236 -12.66 -2.24 -6.42
N ASN A 237 -11.39 -1.84 -6.49
CA ASN A 237 -10.31 -2.53 -7.21
C ASN A 237 -10.52 -2.57 -8.73
N ARG A 238 -11.15 -1.53 -9.26
CA ARG A 238 -11.29 -1.32 -10.68
C ARG A 238 -10.40 -0.18 -11.14
N SER A 239 -9.58 -0.43 -12.16
CA SER A 239 -8.81 0.60 -12.83
C SER A 239 -9.70 1.42 -13.77
N GLY A 240 -9.24 2.63 -14.11
CA GLY A 240 -9.95 3.52 -15.02
C GLY A 240 -11.18 4.20 -14.40
N LYS A 241 -11.91 4.86 -15.25
CA LYS A 241 -13.12 5.63 -14.92
C LYS A 241 -14.36 4.82 -15.26
N PHE A 242 -15.45 5.08 -14.57
CA PHE A 242 -16.76 4.56 -14.97
C PHE A 242 -17.31 5.32 -16.19
N ASP A 243 -17.02 6.63 -16.27
CA ASP A 243 -17.37 7.46 -17.43
C ASP A 243 -16.31 8.57 -17.67
N GLU A 244 -15.71 8.58 -18.86
CA GLU A 244 -14.66 9.52 -19.24
C GLU A 244 -15.11 10.99 -19.31
N LYS A 245 -16.42 11.25 -19.44
CA LYS A 245 -16.96 12.61 -19.51
C LYS A 245 -17.37 13.15 -18.15
N LEU A 246 -17.67 12.28 -17.21
CA LEU A 246 -18.15 12.62 -15.88
C LEU A 246 -17.04 12.57 -14.83
N GLU A 247 -15.92 11.91 -15.09
CA GLU A 247 -14.85 11.74 -14.11
C GLU A 247 -13.54 12.37 -14.61
N GLU A 248 -12.99 13.25 -13.79
CA GLU A 248 -11.64 13.78 -13.96
C GLU A 248 -10.73 13.20 -12.88
N TYR A 249 -9.64 12.51 -13.30
CA TYR A 249 -8.61 11.99 -12.41
C TYR A 249 -7.30 12.73 -12.67
N LEU A 250 -6.73 13.31 -11.62
CA LEU A 250 -5.49 14.07 -11.69
C LEU A 250 -4.45 13.48 -10.75
N GLU A 251 -3.39 12.97 -11.32
CA GLU A 251 -2.18 12.59 -10.59
C GLU A 251 -1.21 13.78 -10.54
N ILE A 252 -0.69 14.08 -9.36
CA ILE A 252 0.42 14.99 -9.15
C ILE A 252 1.69 14.15 -8.95
N PRO A 253 2.68 14.19 -9.85
CA PRO A 253 3.88 13.37 -9.73
C PRO A 253 4.62 13.61 -8.41
N SER A 254 4.89 12.53 -7.67
CA SER A 254 5.70 12.58 -6.46
C SER A 254 7.16 12.85 -6.77
N ASP A 255 7.87 13.50 -5.85
CA ASP A 255 9.33 13.64 -5.96
C ASP A 255 10.01 12.32 -5.58
N ASN A 256 11.08 11.98 -6.28
CA ASN A 256 11.89 10.78 -5.98
C ASN A 256 12.96 11.09 -4.92
N ILE A 257 12.50 11.40 -3.70
CA ILE A 257 13.35 11.67 -2.54
C ILE A 257 12.72 11.03 -1.28
N PRO A 258 13.49 10.75 -0.23
CA PRO A 258 12.93 10.31 1.06
C PRO A 258 11.90 11.31 1.59
N PHE A 259 10.78 10.79 2.11
CA PHE A 259 9.63 11.62 2.50
C PHE A 259 9.94 12.55 3.66
N ASP A 260 10.79 12.15 4.59
CA ASP A 260 11.23 12.98 5.73
C ASP A 260 12.12 14.16 5.32
N LEU A 261 12.77 14.11 4.16
CA LEU A 261 13.54 15.23 3.61
C LEU A 261 12.66 16.29 2.94
N LYS A 262 11.42 15.93 2.56
CA LYS A 262 10.43 16.86 2.00
C LYS A 262 9.03 16.56 2.53
N PRO A 263 8.76 16.76 3.82
CA PRO A 263 7.53 16.31 4.47
C PRO A 263 6.27 17.05 4.00
N TRP A 264 6.39 18.20 3.36
CA TRP A 264 5.25 18.90 2.72
C TRP A 264 4.81 18.23 1.41
N MET A 265 5.62 17.34 0.84
CA MET A 265 5.34 16.55 -0.37
C MET A 265 4.70 17.40 -1.48
N LYS A 266 3.52 17.02 -2.00
CA LYS A 266 2.75 17.75 -3.03
C LYS A 266 1.41 18.28 -2.50
N ALA A 267 1.28 18.48 -1.19
CA ALA A 267 0.02 18.91 -0.60
C ALA A 267 -0.45 20.28 -1.16
N CYS A 268 0.48 21.21 -1.42
CA CYS A 268 0.14 22.50 -1.98
C CYS A 268 -0.41 22.38 -3.41
N GLU A 269 0.23 21.57 -4.25
CA GLU A 269 -0.18 21.36 -5.65
C GLU A 269 -1.55 20.65 -5.73
N ILE A 270 -1.80 19.66 -4.89
CA ILE A 270 -3.11 19.01 -4.76
C ILE A 270 -4.17 20.05 -4.37
N THR A 271 -3.86 20.90 -3.40
CA THR A 271 -4.76 21.96 -2.91
C THR A 271 -5.07 22.97 -4.02
N GLU A 272 -4.07 23.44 -4.75
CA GLU A 272 -4.24 24.39 -5.85
C GLU A 272 -5.10 23.82 -6.97
N ALA A 273 -4.82 22.58 -7.37
CA ALA A 273 -5.60 21.87 -8.37
C ALA A 273 -7.07 21.74 -7.96
N THR A 274 -7.32 21.42 -6.68
CA THR A 274 -8.67 21.29 -6.13
C THR A 274 -9.39 22.62 -6.07
N ILE A 275 -8.76 23.67 -5.56
CA ILE A 275 -9.33 25.02 -5.49
C ILE A 275 -9.72 25.51 -6.89
N ALA A 276 -8.87 25.30 -7.90
CA ALA A 276 -9.19 25.69 -9.27
C ALA A 276 -10.48 25.04 -9.78
N ARG A 277 -10.72 23.74 -9.46
CA ARG A 277 -11.94 23.03 -9.85
C ARG A 277 -13.16 23.50 -9.04
N MET A 278 -12.99 23.78 -7.75
CA MET A 278 -14.04 24.34 -6.90
C MET A 278 -14.53 25.69 -7.45
N MET A 279 -13.60 26.60 -7.72
CA MET A 279 -13.92 27.95 -8.22
C MET A 279 -14.56 27.95 -9.61
N ASN A 280 -14.25 26.94 -10.45
CA ASN A 280 -14.82 26.77 -11.78
C ASN A 280 -16.10 25.91 -11.79
N ASN A 281 -16.58 25.44 -10.63
CA ASN A 281 -17.71 24.52 -10.51
C ASN A 281 -17.58 23.29 -11.45
N SER A 282 -16.40 22.68 -11.46
CA SER A 282 -16.06 21.61 -12.40
C SER A 282 -16.58 20.22 -11.97
N PHE A 283 -17.03 20.05 -10.74
CA PHE A 283 -17.53 18.78 -10.20
C PHE A 283 -18.74 18.98 -9.30
N ASP A 284 -19.47 17.90 -9.08
CA ASP A 284 -20.57 17.80 -8.12
C ASP A 284 -20.10 17.03 -6.87
N PHE A 285 -19.09 16.17 -7.00
CA PHE A 285 -18.40 15.46 -5.94
C PHE A 285 -16.90 15.42 -6.21
N ALA A 286 -16.08 15.69 -5.20
CA ALA A 286 -14.62 15.53 -5.28
C ALA A 286 -14.08 14.67 -4.12
N ARG A 287 -13.02 13.95 -4.41
CA ARG A 287 -12.21 13.23 -3.42
C ARG A 287 -10.74 13.49 -3.66
N ILE A 288 -10.04 13.86 -2.61
CA ILE A 288 -8.60 14.07 -2.64
C ILE A 288 -7.93 13.34 -1.50
N ASN A 289 -6.66 13.03 -1.64
CA ASN A 289 -5.86 12.47 -0.56
C ASN A 289 -4.56 13.23 -0.41
N TYR A 290 -4.22 13.58 0.83
CA TYR A 290 -2.92 14.11 1.24
C TYR A 290 -2.12 12.97 1.87
N PRO A 291 -1.12 12.39 1.18
CA PRO A 291 -0.39 11.24 1.70
C PRO A 291 0.63 11.59 2.80
N ASN A 292 0.80 12.87 3.10
CA ASN A 292 1.85 13.39 3.98
C ASN A 292 1.89 12.69 5.34
N GLY A 293 0.77 12.60 6.05
CA GLY A 293 0.70 11.97 7.38
C GLY A 293 1.13 10.51 7.35
N ASP A 294 0.68 9.75 6.35
CA ASP A 294 1.02 8.34 6.21
C ASP A 294 2.47 8.13 5.74
N MET A 295 2.84 8.73 4.60
CA MET A 295 4.15 8.47 3.99
C MET A 295 5.31 8.97 4.85
N VAL A 296 5.18 10.15 5.47
CA VAL A 296 6.19 10.69 6.38
C VAL A 296 6.16 9.95 7.72
N GLY A 297 4.99 9.62 8.25
CA GLY A 297 4.85 8.83 9.47
C GLY A 297 5.56 7.48 9.41
N HIS A 298 5.53 6.82 8.25
CA HIS A 298 6.28 5.57 8.00
C HIS A 298 7.80 5.70 8.09
N THR A 299 8.36 6.92 8.08
CA THR A 299 9.80 7.13 8.30
C THR A 299 10.19 7.06 9.78
N GLY A 300 9.21 7.17 10.69
CA GLY A 300 9.46 7.25 12.13
C GLY A 300 10.07 8.59 12.59
N ASN A 301 10.22 9.56 11.68
CA ASN A 301 10.77 10.88 11.99
C ASN A 301 9.66 11.80 12.50
N LEU A 302 9.64 12.06 13.83
CA LEU A 302 8.62 12.89 14.46
C LEU A 302 8.63 14.32 13.93
N GLU A 303 9.80 14.92 13.83
CA GLU A 303 9.96 16.32 13.43
C GLU A 303 9.44 16.52 11.99
N ALA A 304 9.76 15.60 11.10
CA ALA A 304 9.22 15.59 9.74
C ALA A 304 7.69 15.37 9.73
N SER A 305 7.18 14.49 10.57
CA SER A 305 5.74 14.21 10.71
C SER A 305 4.97 15.44 11.21
N ILE A 306 5.53 16.21 12.15
CA ILE A 306 4.95 17.47 12.59
C ILE A 306 4.85 18.46 11.42
N VAL A 307 5.90 18.59 10.60
CA VAL A 307 5.87 19.46 9.41
C VAL A 307 4.83 18.95 8.40
N ALA A 308 4.74 17.65 8.18
CA ALA A 308 3.76 17.01 7.29
C ALA A 308 2.31 17.38 7.69
N VAL A 309 1.96 17.16 8.95
CA VAL A 309 0.61 17.45 9.47
C VAL A 309 0.32 18.95 9.48
N SER A 310 1.31 19.78 9.87
CA SER A 310 1.16 21.25 9.81
C SER A 310 0.94 21.76 8.39
N THR A 311 1.55 21.12 7.39
CA THR A 311 1.32 21.47 5.98
C THR A 311 -0.11 21.13 5.56
N ILE A 312 -0.63 19.98 5.99
CA ILE A 312 -2.03 19.61 5.72
C ILE A 312 -2.98 20.62 6.35
N ASP A 313 -2.72 21.05 7.60
CA ASP A 313 -3.54 22.06 8.28
C ASP A 313 -3.62 23.39 7.47
N LEU A 314 -2.48 23.88 7.00
CA LEU A 314 -2.43 25.05 6.11
C LEU A 314 -3.22 24.84 4.81
N CYS A 315 -3.11 23.66 4.20
CA CYS A 315 -3.84 23.31 2.98
C CYS A 315 -5.35 23.24 3.22
N VAL A 316 -5.77 22.63 4.32
CA VAL A 316 -7.19 22.57 4.74
C VAL A 316 -7.72 23.98 4.99
N GLY A 317 -6.96 24.86 5.65
CA GLY A 317 -7.33 26.26 5.83
C GLY A 317 -7.57 27.02 4.51
N ARG A 318 -6.81 26.70 3.46
CA ARG A 318 -7.03 27.23 2.09
C ARG A 318 -8.29 26.65 1.45
N LEU A 319 -8.52 25.33 1.61
CA LEU A 319 -9.73 24.66 1.10
C LEU A 319 -10.99 25.20 1.77
N LEU A 320 -10.98 25.47 3.08
CA LEU A 320 -12.12 26.07 3.80
C LEU A 320 -12.51 27.43 3.19
N LYS A 321 -11.54 28.32 2.92
CA LYS A 321 -11.80 29.60 2.26
C LYS A 321 -12.37 29.43 0.84
N ALA A 322 -11.85 28.47 0.10
CA ALA A 322 -12.39 28.17 -1.24
C ALA A 322 -13.79 27.55 -1.16
N ALA A 323 -14.06 26.73 -0.16
CA ALA A 323 -15.36 26.14 0.10
C ALA A 323 -16.42 27.21 0.41
N GLU A 324 -16.08 28.22 1.23
CA GLU A 324 -16.95 29.39 1.45
C GLU A 324 -17.25 30.14 0.14
N ALA A 325 -16.20 30.41 -0.65
CA ALA A 325 -16.34 31.18 -1.89
C ALA A 325 -17.12 30.45 -2.97
N SER A 326 -17.00 29.12 -3.06
CA SER A 326 -17.66 28.27 -4.06
C SER A 326 -18.95 27.63 -3.57
N ASN A 327 -19.36 27.87 -2.31
CA ASN A 327 -20.50 27.24 -1.67
C ASN A 327 -20.41 25.69 -1.71
N THR A 328 -19.25 25.15 -1.39
CA THR A 328 -18.96 23.72 -1.38
C THR A 328 -18.92 23.19 0.05
N ILE A 329 -19.60 22.08 0.32
CA ILE A 329 -19.50 21.36 1.60
C ILE A 329 -18.15 20.61 1.61
N LEU A 330 -17.42 20.69 2.72
CA LEU A 330 -16.15 19.99 2.90
C LEU A 330 -16.26 18.96 4.02
N ILE A 331 -15.87 17.72 3.71
CA ILE A 331 -15.64 16.65 4.69
C ILE A 331 -14.13 16.45 4.78
N PHE A 332 -13.60 16.42 6.01
CA PHE A 332 -12.23 16.04 6.30
C PHE A 332 -12.21 14.81 7.21
N THR A 333 -11.49 13.78 6.79
CA THR A 333 -11.32 12.52 7.54
C THR A 333 -9.98 11.87 7.17
N ALA A 334 -9.72 10.70 7.70
CA ALA A 334 -8.57 9.87 7.31
C ALA A 334 -9.04 8.43 7.05
N ASP A 335 -8.27 7.69 6.25
CA ASP A 335 -8.49 6.27 5.95
C ASP A 335 -8.00 5.36 7.09
N HIS A 336 -6.95 5.78 7.80
CA HIS A 336 -6.38 5.12 8.98
C HIS A 336 -5.52 6.11 9.78
N GLY A 337 -5.08 5.71 10.98
CA GLY A 337 -4.09 6.43 11.75
C GLY A 337 -2.66 6.03 11.39
N ASN A 338 -1.71 6.94 11.64
CA ASN A 338 -0.27 6.73 11.52
C ASN A 338 0.48 7.73 12.42
N CYS A 339 0.47 9.04 12.07
CA CYS A 339 1.15 10.09 12.83
C CYS A 339 0.52 10.40 14.20
N ASP A 340 -0.64 9.82 14.51
CA ASP A 340 -1.30 9.94 15.80
C ASP A 340 -0.56 9.17 16.91
N GLU A 341 0.33 8.22 16.54
CA GLU A 341 1.12 7.44 17.47
C GLU A 341 2.51 7.15 16.88
N MET A 342 3.45 8.09 17.08
CA MET A 342 4.79 8.04 16.49
C MET A 342 5.81 7.18 17.25
N PHE A 343 5.47 6.72 18.47
CA PHE A 343 6.38 5.93 19.29
C PHE A 343 5.69 4.71 19.90
N ASP A 344 6.44 3.64 20.03
CA ASP A 344 6.01 2.45 20.75
C ASP A 344 6.12 2.70 22.26
N THR A 345 5.09 3.35 22.79
CA THR A 345 4.98 3.57 24.23
C THR A 345 4.34 2.34 24.86
N ASN A 346 5.14 1.32 25.14
CA ASN A 346 4.71 0.29 26.09
C ASN A 346 4.24 1.01 27.35
N LYS A 347 2.99 1.07 27.59
CA LYS A 347 2.11 1.68 28.62
C LYS A 347 2.73 2.45 29.82
N GLU A 348 4.05 2.60 29.90
CA GLU A 348 4.83 3.14 31.00
C GLU A 348 5.80 4.28 30.62
N GLY A 349 5.73 4.78 29.39
CA GLY A 349 6.54 5.94 28.97
C GLY A 349 6.05 7.23 29.64
N PRO A 350 6.94 8.21 29.92
CA PRO A 350 6.56 9.49 30.52
C PRO A 350 5.59 10.23 29.57
N ALA A 351 4.57 10.89 30.14
CA ALA A 351 3.53 11.59 29.38
C ALA A 351 4.06 12.71 28.44
N ASN A 352 5.30 13.14 28.65
CA ASN A 352 5.97 14.21 27.89
C ASN A 352 7.24 13.71 27.17
N TRP A 353 7.21 12.50 26.64
CA TRP A 353 8.34 11.90 25.91
C TRP A 353 8.88 12.78 24.75
N PHE A 354 8.05 13.65 24.17
CA PHE A 354 8.44 14.60 23.11
C PHE A 354 9.40 15.70 23.60
N GLU A 355 9.43 15.97 24.91
CA GLU A 355 10.39 16.90 25.55
C GLU A 355 11.73 16.22 25.85
N LEU A 356 11.81 14.90 25.75
CA LEU A 356 13.04 14.16 26.02
C LEU A 356 14.10 14.40 24.94
N PRO A 357 15.40 14.37 25.30
CA PRO A 357 16.46 14.35 24.31
C PRO A 357 16.27 13.22 23.28
N PHE A 358 16.61 13.47 22.01
CA PHE A 358 16.37 12.55 20.90
C PHE A 358 16.82 11.11 21.18
N ASN A 359 18.01 10.94 21.78
CA ASN A 359 18.60 9.63 22.10
C ASN A 359 17.95 8.91 23.30
N THR A 360 16.99 9.53 23.98
CA THR A 360 16.27 8.96 25.13
C THR A 360 14.79 8.74 24.83
N ARG A 361 14.34 9.07 23.61
CA ARG A 361 12.96 8.85 23.17
C ARG A 361 12.68 7.35 22.99
N PRO A 362 11.41 6.92 23.15
CA PRO A 362 11.00 5.56 22.82
C PRO A 362 11.30 5.21 21.35
N LYS A 363 11.27 3.91 21.03
CA LYS A 363 11.45 3.45 19.65
C LYS A 363 10.38 4.05 18.72
N PRO A 364 10.76 4.61 17.55
CA PRO A 364 9.79 5.08 16.59
C PRO A 364 8.86 3.97 16.10
N LYS A 365 7.57 4.28 16.01
CA LYS A 365 6.55 3.44 15.38
C LYS A 365 6.41 3.87 13.92
N THR A 366 6.47 2.91 13.02
CA THR A 366 6.42 3.16 11.57
C THR A 366 5.22 2.51 10.91
N SER A 367 4.34 1.88 11.69
CA SER A 367 3.14 1.18 11.21
C SER A 367 1.88 2.01 11.41
N HIS A 368 0.82 1.68 10.67
CA HIS A 368 -0.50 2.22 10.90
C HIS A 368 -1.01 1.92 12.32
N THR A 369 -1.95 2.73 12.81
CA THR A 369 -2.63 2.55 14.08
C THR A 369 -4.09 2.11 13.86
N LEU A 370 -4.67 1.52 14.88
CA LEU A 370 -6.10 1.18 14.93
C LEU A 370 -6.93 2.26 15.66
N ASN A 371 -6.31 3.41 15.93
CA ASN A 371 -7.00 4.52 16.60
C ASN A 371 -8.14 5.07 15.74
N PRO A 372 -9.20 5.57 16.35
CA PRO A 372 -10.27 6.23 15.63
C PRO A 372 -9.75 7.43 14.83
N VAL A 373 -10.24 7.60 13.61
CA VAL A 373 -9.92 8.75 12.75
C VAL A 373 -10.96 9.87 12.93
N PRO A 374 -10.56 11.15 12.74
CA PRO A 374 -11.48 12.26 12.88
C PRO A 374 -12.50 12.31 11.73
N PHE A 375 -13.65 12.89 12.00
CA PHE A 375 -14.62 13.29 11.00
C PHE A 375 -15.03 14.74 11.27
N TYR A 376 -14.71 15.63 10.34
CA TYR A 376 -15.10 17.02 10.37
C TYR A 376 -15.97 17.36 9.17
N LEU A 377 -17.02 18.14 9.42
CA LEU A 377 -17.94 18.62 8.40
C LEU A 377 -18.01 20.14 8.46
N PHE A 378 -17.76 20.78 7.33
CA PHE A 378 -17.91 22.21 7.13
C PHE A 378 -18.94 22.48 6.03
N ASP A 379 -19.96 23.27 6.35
CA ASP A 379 -20.93 23.78 5.39
C ASP A 379 -20.90 25.32 5.43
N PRO A 380 -20.62 25.98 4.30
CA PRO A 380 -20.66 27.45 4.21
C PRO A 380 -22.01 28.08 4.61
N LYS A 381 -23.09 27.35 4.42
CA LYS A 381 -24.45 27.80 4.81
C LYS A 381 -24.79 27.52 6.27
N GLY A 382 -23.88 26.90 7.01
CA GLY A 382 -24.10 26.45 8.37
C GLY A 382 -24.89 25.13 8.44
N LEU A 383 -24.93 24.55 9.64
CA LEU A 383 -25.50 23.21 9.86
C LEU A 383 -27.02 23.28 10.19
N SER A 384 -27.77 24.22 9.63
CA SER A 384 -29.19 24.43 9.97
C SER A 384 -30.12 23.36 9.37
N GLN A 385 -29.66 22.60 8.38
CA GLN A 385 -30.48 21.59 7.68
C GLN A 385 -30.17 20.16 8.10
N TYR A 386 -29.13 19.92 8.86
CA TYR A 386 -28.72 18.60 9.32
C TYR A 386 -27.85 18.68 10.58
N ARG A 387 -27.81 17.58 11.31
CA ARG A 387 -26.96 17.42 12.49
C ARG A 387 -26.12 16.16 12.40
N LEU A 388 -25.01 16.13 13.11
CA LEU A 388 -24.23 14.91 13.31
C LEU A 388 -25.03 13.90 14.14
N ARG A 389 -25.01 12.65 13.73
CA ARG A 389 -25.65 11.56 14.47
C ARG A 389 -24.73 11.10 15.60
N THR A 390 -25.25 11.14 16.81
CA THR A 390 -24.58 10.67 18.03
C THR A 390 -25.09 9.32 18.52
N ASP A 391 -26.11 8.76 17.86
CA ASP A 391 -26.74 7.49 18.17
C ASP A 391 -26.06 6.28 17.50
N LEU A 392 -25.17 6.51 16.55
CA LEU A 392 -24.40 5.47 15.89
C LEU A 392 -23.29 4.96 16.82
N LYS A 393 -23.42 3.72 17.28
CA LYS A 393 -22.43 3.10 18.19
C LYS A 393 -21.10 2.79 17.52
N ASP A 394 -21.13 2.52 16.21
CA ASP A 394 -19.99 2.00 15.43
C ASP A 394 -19.82 2.83 14.15
N GLY A 395 -19.72 4.16 14.27
CA GLY A 395 -19.40 5.03 13.13
C GLY A 395 -18.01 4.67 12.56
N SER A 396 -17.93 4.56 11.24
CA SER A 396 -16.71 4.17 10.54
C SER A 396 -16.55 4.93 9.22
N ILE A 397 -15.39 4.79 8.58
CA ILE A 397 -15.15 5.36 7.24
C ILE A 397 -16.13 4.80 6.20
N ALA A 398 -16.67 3.59 6.41
CA ALA A 398 -17.68 3.00 5.53
C ALA A 398 -19.04 3.73 5.56
N ASN A 399 -19.26 4.65 6.50
CA ASN A 399 -20.45 5.52 6.53
C ASN A 399 -20.31 6.73 5.58
N ILE A 400 -19.12 7.01 5.06
CA ILE A 400 -18.86 8.18 4.20
C ILE A 400 -19.74 8.18 2.94
N PRO A 401 -19.89 7.06 2.19
CA PRO A 401 -20.76 7.07 1.01
C PRO A 401 -22.20 7.47 1.30
N GLY A 402 -22.80 6.89 2.35
CA GLY A 402 -24.14 7.25 2.79
C GLY A 402 -24.25 8.71 3.23
N THR A 403 -23.21 9.23 3.88
CA THR A 403 -23.13 10.64 4.31
C THR A 403 -23.04 11.59 3.13
N VAL A 404 -22.19 11.30 2.15
CA VAL A 404 -22.06 12.11 0.92
C VAL A 404 -23.41 12.18 0.19
N LEU A 405 -24.08 11.03 0.00
CA LEU A 405 -25.40 11.02 -0.67
C LEU A 405 -26.43 11.86 0.08
N THR A 406 -26.48 11.76 1.41
CA THR A 406 -27.39 12.57 2.24
C THR A 406 -27.11 14.07 2.05
N LEU A 407 -25.84 14.49 2.05
CA LEU A 407 -25.44 15.90 1.87
C LEU A 407 -25.73 16.44 0.48
N ILE A 408 -25.67 15.59 -0.56
CA ILE A 408 -26.06 15.97 -1.94
C ILE A 408 -27.58 16.00 -2.10
N GLY A 409 -28.35 15.54 -1.10
CA GLY A 409 -29.81 15.48 -1.14
C GLY A 409 -30.34 14.20 -1.80
N LEU A 410 -29.53 13.17 -1.88
CA LEU A 410 -29.88 11.86 -2.43
C LEU A 410 -30.15 10.86 -1.31
N LYS A 411 -31.06 9.92 -1.55
CA LYS A 411 -31.30 8.81 -0.62
C LYS A 411 -30.11 7.83 -0.71
N PRO A 412 -29.45 7.51 0.41
CA PRO A 412 -28.44 6.44 0.42
C PRO A 412 -29.04 5.10 -0.03
N LYS A 413 -28.24 4.27 -0.69
CA LYS A 413 -28.62 2.90 -1.05
C LYS A 413 -28.80 2.05 0.22
N GLU A 414 -29.66 1.04 0.17
CA GLU A 414 -29.88 0.11 1.29
C GLU A 414 -28.63 -0.73 1.61
N SER A 415 -27.75 -0.94 0.62
CA SER A 415 -26.45 -1.62 0.79
C SER A 415 -25.40 -0.78 1.51
N TYR A 416 -25.59 0.53 1.65
CA TYR A 416 -24.63 1.43 2.31
C TYR A 416 -24.92 1.52 3.81
N LEU A 417 -23.84 1.70 4.59
CA LEU A 417 -23.99 2.02 6.00
C LEU A 417 -24.69 3.38 6.18
N PRO A 418 -25.40 3.57 7.30
CA PRO A 418 -26.15 4.80 7.56
C PRO A 418 -25.26 6.05 7.48
N SER A 419 -25.83 7.16 7.02
CA SER A 419 -25.18 8.47 7.04
C SER A 419 -24.75 8.87 8.46
N LEU A 420 -23.61 9.55 8.60
CA LEU A 420 -23.15 10.19 9.85
C LEU A 420 -23.90 11.48 10.17
N VAL A 421 -24.72 11.97 9.23
CA VAL A 421 -25.59 13.13 9.40
C VAL A 421 -27.04 12.72 9.16
N GLU A 422 -27.95 13.41 9.80
CA GLU A 422 -29.39 13.32 9.54
C GLU A 422 -29.97 14.70 9.22
N LEU A 423 -30.97 14.73 8.34
CA LEU A 423 -31.69 15.96 8.04
C LEU A 423 -32.61 16.33 9.25
N ILE A 424 -32.67 17.64 9.53
CA ILE A 424 -33.48 18.21 10.61
C ILE A 424 -34.85 18.60 10.04
#